data_dcb2d03a0f792c02976f81282d769883
#
_entry.id   dcb2d03a0f792c02976f81282d769883
#
_cell.length_a   1.000
_cell.length_b   1.000
_cell.length_c   1.000
_cell.angle_alpha   90.00
_cell.angle_beta   90.00
_cell.angle_gamma   90.00
#
_symmetry.space_group_name_H-M   'P 1'
#
loop_
_entity.id
_entity.type
_entity.pdbx_description
1 polymer ?
#
loop_
_entity_poly.entity_id
_entity_poly.type
_entity_poly.pdbx_seq_one_letter_code
_entity_poly.pdbx_strand_id
1 'polypeptide(L)'
;MYNINRPFSFHMELTDKCNARCVQCERNFIDKDGVLKERPELWKTEITIGQFKSIFKNYQKQTSNLTFCGNFGDPLFAKDIFEITDYSYTNVLTPRGDIQINTNGGYKSKEWWSEYGRLLKDKDHMIVFGIDGLEDTHHLYRVNTRFDKVIENKLVSKIKK
;
A
#
# COMPACT_ATOMS: atom_id res chain seq x y z
N MET A 1 5.88 -26.46 -20.68
CA MET A 1 6.90 -25.48 -21.09
C MET A 1 6.46 -24.11 -20.61
N TYR A 2 7.16 -23.49 -19.67
CA TYR A 2 6.80 -22.16 -19.20
C TYR A 2 7.07 -21.13 -20.32
N ASN A 3 6.07 -20.31 -20.65
CA ASN A 3 6.25 -19.25 -21.63
C ASN A 3 6.95 -18.06 -20.98
N ILE A 4 8.27 -18.00 -21.11
CA ILE A 4 9.14 -16.93 -20.57
C ILE A 4 8.89 -15.54 -21.21
N ASN A 5 8.02 -15.46 -22.22
CA ASN A 5 7.66 -14.20 -22.90
C ASN A 5 6.44 -13.50 -22.25
N ARG A 6 5.87 -14.03 -21.16
CA ARG A 6 4.80 -13.35 -20.41
C ARG A 6 5.41 -12.36 -19.41
N PRO A 7 4.87 -11.14 -19.32
CA PRO A 7 5.28 -10.20 -18.29
C PRO A 7 5.06 -10.76 -16.88
N PHE A 8 5.92 -10.37 -15.95
CA PHE A 8 5.81 -10.76 -14.54
C PHE A 8 4.72 -9.93 -13.83
N SER A 9 4.16 -10.51 -12.78
CA SER A 9 3.32 -9.80 -11.81
C SER A 9 3.94 -10.03 -10.42
N PHE A 10 4.11 -8.97 -9.65
CA PHE A 10 4.70 -9.03 -8.31
C PHE A 10 3.75 -8.50 -7.26
N HIS A 11 3.71 -9.18 -6.14
CA HIS A 11 3.06 -8.78 -4.92
C HIS A 11 4.14 -8.38 -3.93
N MET A 12 4.15 -7.11 -3.49
CA MET A 12 5.24 -6.53 -2.71
C MET A 12 4.74 -5.99 -1.38
N GLU A 13 5.38 -6.42 -0.30
CA GLU A 13 5.24 -5.78 1.00
C GLU A 13 6.38 -4.78 1.17
N LEU A 14 6.07 -3.50 1.07
CA LEU A 14 7.07 -2.44 1.12
C LEU A 14 7.52 -2.11 2.55
N THR A 15 6.70 -2.46 3.54
CA THR A 15 6.96 -2.20 4.95
C THR A 15 6.07 -3.07 5.85
N ASP A 16 6.52 -3.34 7.06
CA ASP A 16 5.70 -3.93 8.11
C ASP A 16 5.12 -2.90 9.09
N LYS A 17 5.19 -1.59 8.77
CA LYS A 17 4.60 -0.50 9.56
C LYS A 17 3.14 -0.27 9.14
N CYS A 18 2.26 -0.01 10.12
CA CYS A 18 0.86 0.35 9.90
C CYS A 18 0.33 1.12 11.11
N ASN A 19 -0.61 2.05 10.91
CA ASN A 19 -1.30 2.74 12.01
C ASN A 19 -2.51 1.96 12.52
N ALA A 20 -3.11 1.12 11.68
CA ALA A 20 -4.30 0.36 12.06
C ALA A 20 -3.96 -0.83 12.97
N ARG A 21 -4.88 -1.16 13.88
CA ARG A 21 -4.85 -2.35 14.73
C ARG A 21 -6.09 -3.19 14.45
N CYS A 22 -6.25 -3.68 13.22
CA CYS A 22 -7.39 -4.51 12.85
C CYS A 22 -7.43 -5.78 13.69
N VAL A 23 -8.61 -6.13 14.23
CA VAL A 23 -8.77 -7.20 15.23
C VAL A 23 -8.31 -8.57 14.72
N GLN A 24 -8.51 -8.86 13.43
CA GLN A 24 -8.10 -10.14 12.82
C GLN A 24 -6.81 -10.05 11.98
N CYS A 25 -6.06 -8.96 12.12
CA CYS A 25 -4.80 -8.82 11.41
C CYS A 25 -3.70 -9.62 12.11
N GLU A 26 -2.90 -10.38 11.34
CA GLU A 26 -1.76 -11.16 11.85
C GLU A 26 -0.71 -10.33 12.61
N ARG A 27 -0.72 -8.99 12.44
CA ARG A 27 0.11 -8.06 13.21
C ARG A 27 -0.29 -7.98 14.67
N ASN A 28 -1.51 -8.35 15.02
CA ASN A 28 -2.10 -8.14 16.32
C ASN A 28 -2.48 -9.47 16.97
N PHE A 29 -2.63 -9.44 18.26
CA PHE A 29 -3.17 -10.53 19.06
C PHE A 29 -3.95 -9.98 20.24
N ILE A 30 -4.85 -10.76 20.76
CA ILE A 30 -5.56 -10.46 22.02
C ILE A 30 -4.81 -11.19 23.13
N ASP A 31 -4.33 -10.43 24.11
CA ASP A 31 -3.61 -11.02 25.25
C ASP A 31 -4.56 -11.73 26.24
N LYS A 32 -3.99 -12.30 27.29
CA LYS A 32 -4.72 -13.02 28.35
C LYS A 32 -5.75 -12.18 29.10
N ASP A 33 -5.61 -10.86 29.06
CA ASP A 33 -6.48 -9.90 29.73
C ASP A 33 -7.53 -9.32 28.75
N GLY A 34 -7.62 -9.86 27.54
CA GLY A 34 -8.56 -9.43 26.49
C GLY A 34 -8.15 -8.16 25.76
N VAL A 35 -6.89 -7.72 25.88
CA VAL A 35 -6.41 -6.47 25.30
C VAL A 35 -5.77 -6.73 23.94
N LEU A 36 -6.22 -5.98 22.93
CA LEU A 36 -5.63 -6.02 21.58
C LEU A 36 -4.24 -5.35 21.58
N LYS A 37 -3.22 -6.14 21.26
CA LYS A 37 -1.81 -5.71 21.22
C LYS A 37 -1.18 -6.02 19.87
N GLU A 38 -0.17 -5.22 19.51
CA GLU A 38 0.70 -5.50 18.37
C GLU A 38 1.72 -6.58 18.72
N ARG A 39 2.03 -7.47 17.77
CA ARG A 39 3.04 -8.51 17.96
C ARG A 39 4.42 -7.89 18.15
N PRO A 40 5.17 -8.31 19.16
CA PRO A 40 6.49 -7.76 19.44
C PRO A 40 7.55 -8.14 18.41
N GLU A 41 7.29 -9.17 17.58
CA GLU A 41 8.19 -9.68 16.55
C GLU A 41 8.25 -8.80 15.30
N LEU A 42 7.39 -7.80 15.17
CA LEU A 42 7.40 -6.87 14.05
C LEU A 42 8.65 -5.97 14.10
N TRP A 43 9.46 -6.03 13.07
CA TRP A 43 10.74 -5.32 13.02
C TRP A 43 10.60 -3.84 12.68
N LYS A 44 9.43 -3.41 12.20
CA LYS A 44 9.12 -2.02 11.79
C LYS A 44 10.10 -1.50 10.74
N THR A 45 10.41 -2.36 9.78
CA THR A 45 11.31 -2.10 8.67
C THR A 45 10.55 -1.63 7.43
N GLU A 46 11.29 -1.21 6.45
CA GLU A 46 10.77 -0.83 5.14
C GLU A 46 11.85 -1.02 4.06
N ILE A 47 11.40 -1.25 2.84
CA ILE A 47 12.26 -1.32 1.67
C ILE A 47 12.67 0.10 1.27
N THR A 48 13.96 0.31 1.05
CA THR A 48 14.47 1.56 0.47
C THR A 48 14.36 1.55 -1.05
N ILE A 49 14.36 2.73 -1.69
CA ILE A 49 14.43 2.84 -3.15
C ILE A 49 15.66 2.14 -3.73
N GLY A 50 16.78 2.15 -3.01
CA GLY A 50 18.00 1.44 -3.43
C GLY A 50 17.81 -0.08 -3.48
N GLN A 51 17.18 -0.67 -2.46
CA GLN A 51 16.84 -2.09 -2.42
C GLN A 51 15.82 -2.44 -3.51
N PHE A 52 14.80 -1.61 -3.70
CA PHE A 52 13.80 -1.79 -4.74
C PHE A 52 14.44 -1.82 -6.14
N LYS A 53 15.30 -0.87 -6.43
CA LYS A 53 16.09 -0.83 -7.69
C LYS A 53 16.93 -2.10 -7.88
N SER A 54 17.55 -2.59 -6.81
CA SER A 54 18.36 -3.81 -6.85
C SER A 54 17.51 -5.05 -7.17
N ILE A 55 16.31 -5.17 -6.59
CA ILE A 55 15.39 -6.26 -6.87
C ILE A 55 14.97 -6.26 -8.34
N PHE A 56 14.61 -5.09 -8.88
CA PHE A 56 14.05 -4.98 -10.22
C PHE A 56 15.06 -4.73 -11.34
N LYS A 57 16.36 -4.70 -11.06
CA LYS A 57 17.40 -4.44 -12.09
C LYS A 57 17.32 -5.38 -13.31
N ASN A 58 16.88 -6.63 -13.10
CA ASN A 58 16.77 -7.65 -14.15
C ASN A 58 15.34 -7.80 -14.71
N TYR A 59 14.38 -7.01 -14.24
CA TYR A 59 12.97 -7.09 -14.64
C TYR A 59 12.46 -5.80 -15.31
N GLN A 60 13.39 -4.96 -15.80
CA GLN A 60 13.06 -3.68 -16.42
C GLN A 60 12.17 -3.88 -17.65
N LYS A 61 11.02 -3.16 -17.65
CA LYS A 61 10.00 -3.23 -18.71
C LYS A 61 9.44 -4.64 -18.96
N GLN A 62 9.54 -5.52 -17.97
CA GLN A 62 9.03 -6.88 -18.05
C GLN A 62 7.91 -7.18 -17.04
N THR A 63 7.50 -6.21 -16.24
CA THR A 63 6.45 -6.36 -15.22
C THR A 63 5.15 -5.77 -15.72
N SER A 64 4.08 -6.56 -15.73
CA SER A 64 2.74 -6.10 -16.11
C SER A 64 1.94 -5.51 -14.95
N ASN A 65 2.19 -5.99 -13.73
CA ASN A 65 1.48 -5.53 -12.55
C ASN A 65 2.40 -5.54 -11.33
N LEU A 66 2.31 -4.47 -10.53
CA LEU A 66 2.87 -4.40 -9.19
C LEU A 66 1.72 -4.18 -8.19
N THR A 67 1.50 -5.11 -7.29
CA THR A 67 0.58 -4.94 -6.18
C THR A 67 1.37 -4.58 -4.92
N PHE A 68 1.24 -3.35 -4.47
CA PHE A 68 1.73 -2.91 -3.17
C PHE A 68 0.64 -3.18 -2.12
N CYS A 69 0.90 -4.12 -1.26
CA CYS A 69 -0.01 -4.46 -0.18
C CYS A 69 0.78 -4.76 1.08
N GLY A 70 0.08 -5.10 2.13
CA GLY A 70 0.70 -5.55 3.35
C GLY A 70 -0.17 -6.57 4.07
N ASN A 71 0.37 -7.77 4.27
CA ASN A 71 -0.14 -8.66 5.31
C ASN A 71 0.33 -8.16 6.69
N PHE A 72 1.53 -7.59 6.72
CA PHE A 72 2.16 -7.08 7.94
C PHE A 72 2.30 -5.55 7.99
N GLY A 73 1.98 -4.82 6.93
CA GLY A 73 2.10 -3.38 6.89
C GLY A 73 1.03 -2.69 6.03
N ASP A 74 1.13 -1.39 5.92
CA ASP A 74 0.40 -0.61 4.94
C ASP A 74 1.44 0.07 4.03
N PRO A 75 1.40 -0.14 2.70
CA PRO A 75 2.45 0.32 1.79
C PRO A 75 2.69 1.82 1.84
N LEU A 76 1.69 2.63 2.23
CA LEU A 76 1.84 4.08 2.34
C LEU A 76 2.67 4.54 3.55
N PHE A 77 3.07 3.60 4.42
CA PHE A 77 4.05 3.86 5.48
C PHE A 77 5.49 3.77 4.99
N ALA A 78 5.75 3.17 3.83
CA ALA A 78 7.08 3.16 3.24
C ALA A 78 7.52 4.61 2.94
N LYS A 79 8.71 4.97 3.42
CA LYS A 79 9.24 6.33 3.30
C LYS A 79 9.43 6.72 1.84
N ASP A 80 9.96 5.80 1.04
CA ASP A 80 10.33 6.03 -0.35
C ASP A 80 9.19 5.68 -1.32
N ILE A 81 7.91 5.70 -0.87
CA ILE A 81 6.77 5.27 -1.70
C ILE A 81 6.62 6.10 -3.00
N PHE A 82 6.92 7.40 -2.97
CA PHE A 82 6.88 8.26 -4.15
C PHE A 82 7.93 7.83 -5.17
N GLU A 83 9.18 7.69 -4.74
CA GLU A 83 10.32 7.30 -5.58
C GLU A 83 10.16 5.88 -6.11
N ILE A 84 9.65 4.96 -5.28
CA ILE A 84 9.34 3.58 -5.68
C ILE A 84 8.25 3.57 -6.76
N THR A 85 7.19 4.34 -6.57
CA THR A 85 6.09 4.45 -7.53
C THR A 85 6.56 5.03 -8.86
N ASP A 86 7.29 6.12 -8.83
CA ASP A 86 7.82 6.76 -10.04
C ASP A 86 8.81 5.85 -10.78
N TYR A 87 9.75 5.25 -10.05
CA TYR A 87 10.70 4.30 -10.63
C TYR A 87 10.01 3.07 -11.23
N SER A 88 8.91 2.61 -10.63
CA SER A 88 8.13 1.49 -11.15
C SER A 88 7.59 1.79 -12.54
N TYR A 89 6.98 2.96 -12.76
CA TYR A 89 6.47 3.34 -14.08
C TYR A 89 7.57 3.63 -15.08
N THR A 90 8.63 4.28 -14.65
CA THR A 90 9.72 4.68 -15.55
C THR A 90 10.62 3.53 -15.97
N ASN A 91 10.83 2.52 -15.12
CA ASN A 91 11.84 1.48 -15.36
C ASN A 91 11.31 0.04 -15.32
N VAL A 92 10.34 -0.27 -14.46
CA VAL A 92 9.96 -1.66 -14.16
C VAL A 92 8.78 -2.15 -14.99
N LEU A 93 7.72 -1.34 -15.04
CA LEU A 93 6.47 -1.70 -15.69
C LEU A 93 6.60 -1.66 -17.22
N THR A 94 5.89 -2.59 -17.89
CA THR A 94 5.64 -2.50 -19.33
C THR A 94 4.86 -1.22 -19.66
N PRO A 95 4.77 -0.80 -20.93
CA PRO A 95 3.99 0.40 -21.32
C PRO A 95 2.49 0.34 -20.96
N ARG A 96 1.95 -0.85 -20.72
CA ARG A 96 0.55 -1.09 -20.29
C ARG A 96 0.49 -1.67 -18.88
N GLY A 97 1.57 -1.57 -18.13
CA GLY A 97 1.63 -2.07 -16.77
C GLY A 97 0.97 -1.11 -15.77
N ASP A 98 0.43 -1.67 -14.71
CA ASP A 98 -0.29 -0.94 -13.67
C ASP A 98 0.27 -1.19 -12.27
N ILE A 99 -0.08 -0.29 -11.36
CA ILE A 99 0.16 -0.45 -9.92
C ILE A 99 -1.17 -0.55 -9.19
N GLN A 100 -1.35 -1.60 -8.40
CA GLN A 100 -2.40 -1.68 -7.41
C GLN A 100 -1.84 -1.38 -6.02
N ILE A 101 -2.53 -0.54 -5.25
CA ILE A 101 -2.15 -0.17 -3.89
C ILE A 101 -3.30 -0.52 -2.96
N ASN A 102 -3.05 -1.44 -2.01
CA ASN A 102 -4.02 -1.80 -0.99
C ASN A 102 -3.65 -1.09 0.32
N THR A 103 -4.52 -0.23 0.80
CA THR A 103 -4.28 0.59 2.00
C THR A 103 -5.50 0.67 2.90
N ASN A 104 -5.28 0.86 4.20
CA ASN A 104 -6.36 1.20 5.12
C ASN A 104 -6.87 2.64 4.90
N GLY A 105 -6.11 3.50 4.21
CA GLY A 105 -6.49 4.86 3.85
C GLY A 105 -6.60 5.85 5.00
N GLY A 106 -6.42 5.42 6.26
CA GLY A 106 -6.58 6.26 7.45
C GLY A 106 -5.36 7.09 7.84
N TYR A 107 -4.32 7.09 7.01
CA TYR A 107 -3.05 7.78 7.25
C TYR A 107 -2.77 8.84 6.18
N LYS A 108 -1.79 9.72 6.45
CA LYS A 108 -1.37 10.83 5.58
C LYS A 108 -2.35 12.02 5.58
N SER A 109 -1.82 13.18 5.20
CA SER A 109 -2.61 14.40 5.08
C SER A 109 -3.31 14.51 3.72
N LYS A 110 -4.23 15.46 3.57
CA LYS A 110 -4.87 15.76 2.28
C LYS A 110 -3.85 16.20 1.23
N GLU A 111 -2.87 17.01 1.63
CA GLU A 111 -1.81 17.52 0.76
C GLU A 111 -0.99 16.36 0.21
N TRP A 112 -0.64 15.41 1.07
CA TRP A 112 0.07 14.19 0.67
C TRP A 112 -0.74 13.38 -0.35
N TRP A 113 -2.03 13.15 -0.09
CA TRP A 113 -2.90 12.42 -1.00
C TRP A 113 -3.08 13.14 -2.34
N SER A 114 -3.18 14.48 -2.31
CA SER A 114 -3.24 15.30 -3.52
C SER A 114 -1.96 15.20 -4.34
N GLU A 115 -0.81 15.20 -3.69
CA GLU A 115 0.49 15.05 -4.34
C GLU A 115 0.69 13.65 -4.93
N TYR A 116 0.34 12.63 -4.17
CA TYR A 116 0.41 11.24 -4.63
C TYR A 116 -0.56 10.98 -5.80
N GLY A 117 -1.76 11.55 -5.74
CA GLY A 117 -2.71 11.53 -6.85
C GLY A 117 -2.17 12.21 -8.11
N ARG A 118 -1.41 13.31 -7.96
CA ARG A 118 -0.73 13.96 -9.10
C ARG A 118 0.37 13.09 -9.71
N LEU A 119 1.13 12.37 -8.89
CA LEU A 119 2.12 11.40 -9.38
C LEU A 119 1.48 10.29 -10.20
N LEU A 120 0.29 9.83 -9.81
CA LEU A 120 -0.46 8.76 -10.47
C LEU A 120 -1.29 9.24 -11.67
N LYS A 121 -1.43 10.56 -11.86
CA LYS A 121 -2.19 11.13 -12.97
C LYS A 121 -1.67 10.59 -14.30
N ASP A 122 -2.60 10.22 -15.18
CA ASP A 122 -2.33 9.67 -16.52
C ASP A 122 -1.55 8.33 -16.53
N LYS A 123 -1.48 7.65 -15.38
CA LYS A 123 -0.88 6.32 -15.21
C LYS A 123 -1.98 5.30 -14.87
N ASP A 124 -1.85 4.07 -15.37
CA ASP A 124 -2.77 2.99 -15.01
C ASP A 124 -2.51 2.56 -13.56
N HIS A 125 -3.50 2.77 -12.70
CA HIS A 125 -3.40 2.43 -11.29
C HIS A 125 -4.76 2.12 -10.67
N MET A 126 -4.73 1.38 -9.56
CA MET A 126 -5.88 1.14 -8.69
C MET A 126 -5.48 1.35 -7.23
N ILE A 127 -6.22 2.18 -6.50
CA ILE A 127 -6.08 2.29 -5.04
C ILE A 127 -7.30 1.65 -4.39
N VAL A 128 -7.06 0.59 -3.64
CA VAL A 128 -8.07 -0.14 -2.88
C VAL A 128 -8.04 0.33 -1.43
N PHE A 129 -9.09 1.01 -1.01
CA PHE A 129 -9.26 1.47 0.37
C PHE A 129 -9.97 0.40 1.19
N GLY A 130 -9.34 -0.06 2.27
CA GLY A 130 -9.92 -1.02 3.21
C GLY A 130 -10.97 -0.36 4.09
N ILE A 131 -12.24 -0.53 3.74
CA ILE A 131 -13.40 -0.03 4.50
C ILE A 131 -14.20 -1.23 4.98
N ASP A 132 -14.26 -1.42 6.31
CA ASP A 132 -14.94 -2.54 6.95
C ASP A 132 -16.00 -2.01 7.92
N GLY A 133 -17.12 -1.58 7.37
CA GLY A 133 -18.24 -1.01 8.11
C GLY A 133 -18.61 0.40 7.67
N LEU A 134 -19.57 0.99 8.35
CA LEU A 134 -20.04 2.37 8.18
C LEU A 134 -19.37 3.30 9.20
N GLU A 135 -19.83 4.54 9.28
CA GLU A 135 -19.27 5.57 10.17
C GLU A 135 -19.24 5.15 11.65
N ASP A 136 -20.28 4.42 12.08
CA ASP A 136 -20.46 3.94 13.44
C ASP A 136 -19.81 2.58 13.75
N THR A 137 -19.38 1.83 12.73
CA THR A 137 -18.91 0.44 12.89
C THR A 137 -17.51 0.19 12.36
N HIS A 138 -17.02 1.00 11.43
CA HIS A 138 -15.68 0.84 10.85
C HIS A 138 -14.56 0.70 11.91
N HIS A 139 -14.60 1.53 12.94
CA HIS A 139 -13.60 1.57 14.00
C HIS A 139 -13.60 0.32 14.90
N LEU A 140 -14.68 -0.48 14.89
CA LEU A 140 -14.78 -1.72 15.67
C LEU A 140 -13.81 -2.79 15.12
N TYR A 141 -13.65 -2.83 13.82
CA TYR A 141 -12.70 -3.73 13.16
C TYR A 141 -11.35 -3.03 12.86
N ARG A 142 -11.40 -1.83 12.27
CA ARG A 142 -10.24 -1.02 11.90
C ARG A 142 -9.81 -0.10 13.05
N VAL A 143 -9.48 -0.67 14.20
CA VAL A 143 -9.03 0.09 15.37
C VAL A 143 -7.88 1.02 14.98
N ASN A 144 -7.88 2.26 15.48
CA ASN A 144 -6.96 3.36 15.15
C ASN A 144 -7.13 3.95 13.72
N THR A 145 -8.24 3.65 13.03
CA THR A 145 -8.60 4.38 11.82
C THR A 145 -9.98 5.02 11.99
N ARG A 146 -10.24 6.09 11.26
CA ARG A 146 -11.49 6.84 11.29
C ARG A 146 -12.13 6.79 9.92
N PHE A 147 -13.40 6.42 9.86
CA PHE A 147 -14.16 6.30 8.62
C PHE A 147 -14.16 7.60 7.80
N ASP A 148 -14.47 8.73 8.44
CA ASP A 148 -14.48 10.05 7.82
C ASP A 148 -13.14 10.39 7.16
N LYS A 149 -12.03 10.06 7.83
CA LYS A 149 -10.68 10.28 7.31
C LYS A 149 -10.37 9.41 6.09
N VAL A 150 -10.79 8.16 6.11
CA VAL A 150 -10.61 7.24 4.96
C VAL A 150 -11.41 7.74 3.76
N ILE A 151 -12.67 8.16 3.96
CA ILE A 151 -13.51 8.69 2.88
C ILE A 151 -12.94 9.98 2.32
N GLU A 152 -12.49 10.89 3.18
CA GLU A 152 -11.83 12.14 2.77
C GLU A 152 -10.60 11.86 1.90
N ASN A 153 -9.70 11.00 2.34
CA ASN A 153 -8.49 10.64 1.62
C ASN A 153 -8.79 9.98 0.26
N LYS A 154 -9.81 9.09 0.23
CA LYS A 154 -10.29 8.47 -1.01
C LYS A 154 -10.80 9.51 -2.01
N LEU A 155 -11.53 10.53 -1.54
CA LEU A 155 -12.05 11.59 -2.41
C LEU A 155 -10.91 12.45 -2.96
N VAL A 156 -9.96 12.83 -2.11
CA VAL A 156 -8.81 13.66 -2.50
C VAL A 156 -7.88 12.92 -3.47
N SER A 157 -7.66 11.62 -3.28
CA SER A 157 -6.82 10.82 -4.20
C SER A 157 -7.39 10.72 -5.62
N LYS A 158 -8.69 10.96 -5.79
CA LYS A 158 -9.40 10.96 -7.09
C LYS A 158 -9.37 12.31 -7.80
N ILE A 159 -8.57 13.28 -7.37
CA ILE A 159 -8.55 14.60 -8.00
C ILE A 159 -8.28 14.45 -9.50
N LYS A 160 -9.38 14.44 -10.24
CA LYS A 160 -9.38 14.67 -11.68
C LYS A 160 -9.13 16.15 -11.90
N LYS A 161 -8.21 16.45 -12.82
CA LYS A 161 -8.01 17.74 -13.50
C LYS A 161 -8.50 18.99 -12.80
#